data_6da1d69de4f0f8f09a886fe685740d7a
#
_entry.id   6da1d69de4f0f8f09a886fe685740d7a
#
_cell.length_a   1.000
_cell.length_b   1.000
_cell.length_c   1.000
_cell.angle_alpha   90.00
_cell.angle_beta   90.00
_cell.angle_gamma   90.00
#
_symmetry.space_group_name_H-M   'P 1'
#
loop_
_entity.id
_entity.type
_entity.pdbx_description
1 polymer ?
#
loop_
_entity_poly.entity_id
_entity_poly.type
_entity_poly.pdbx_seq_one_letter_code
_entity_poly.pdbx_strand_id
1 'polypeptide(L)'
;LLVADDIAVSIVPAWDEEEIAALYKAGGWWKEEYKTEDLRHLIRGSFAFAVATDRKTGRAVGMGRVISDGVSDGYIQDLVVLPQFRKSGIGTQIVAALLNRCLQSGITWIALIAEPDTKQFYRPLGFHIMEGHVPLIFRSES
;
A
#
# COMPACT_ATOMS: atom_id res chain seq x y z
N LEU A 1 8.92 7.18 -21.07
CA LEU A 1 8.78 7.25 -20.20
C LEU A 1 8.83 6.25 -19.37
N LEU A 2 9.22 5.48 -19.12
CA LEU A 2 9.14 4.72 -18.34
C LEU A 2 9.98 4.72 -17.37
N VAL A 3 9.79 4.70 -16.46
CA VAL A 3 10.49 4.76 -15.34
C VAL A 3 10.75 3.52 -14.71
N ALA A 4 10.41 2.43 -15.34
CA ALA A 4 10.56 1.12 -14.74
C ALA A 4 11.97 0.85 -14.28
N ASP A 5 12.97 1.27 -15.05
CA ASP A 5 14.36 1.03 -14.67
C ASP A 5 14.84 1.92 -13.54
N ASP A 6 14.13 3.01 -13.28
CA ASP A 6 14.50 3.95 -12.23
C ASP A 6 13.81 3.66 -10.91
N ILE A 7 12.88 2.71 -10.90
CA ILE A 7 12.08 2.42 -9.71
C ILE A 7 12.31 0.97 -9.31
N ALA A 8 12.53 0.74 -8.02
CA ALA A 8 12.62 -0.60 -7.47
C ALA A 8 11.51 -0.77 -6.44
N VAL A 9 10.77 -1.87 -6.53
CA VAL A 9 9.73 -2.18 -5.54
C VAL A 9 10.20 -3.40 -4.77
N SER A 10 10.15 -3.32 -3.44
CA SER A 10 10.56 -4.42 -2.59
C SER A 10 9.70 -4.50 -1.34
N ILE A 11 9.60 -5.71 -0.79
CA ILE A 11 8.95 -5.93 0.49
C ILE A 11 10.03 -5.73 1.55
N VAL A 12 9.75 -4.87 2.52
CA VAL A 12 10.78 -4.47 3.48
C VAL A 12 10.30 -4.69 4.92
N PRO A 13 11.22 -5.02 5.83
CA PRO A 13 10.88 -5.15 7.26
C PRO A 13 10.93 -3.82 8.00
N ALA A 14 11.54 -2.79 7.39
CA ALA A 14 11.71 -1.47 7.99
C ALA A 14 12.01 -0.47 6.90
N TRP A 15 11.79 0.79 7.21
CA TRP A 15 12.13 1.90 6.32
C TRP A 15 12.29 3.17 7.14
N ASP A 16 12.89 4.19 6.56
CA ASP A 16 13.02 5.50 7.18
C ASP A 16 11.64 6.03 7.51
N GLU A 17 11.40 6.35 8.77
CA GLU A 17 10.08 6.71 9.26
C GLU A 17 9.60 8.05 8.72
N GLU A 18 10.52 8.98 8.50
CA GLU A 18 10.13 10.29 7.96
C GLU A 18 9.67 10.16 6.51
N GLU A 19 10.31 9.30 5.73
CA GLU A 19 9.88 9.09 4.34
C GLU A 19 8.52 8.44 4.29
N ILE A 20 8.25 7.49 5.18
CA ILE A 20 6.95 6.84 5.23
C ILE A 20 5.87 7.83 5.70
N ALA A 21 6.18 8.67 6.69
CA ALA A 21 5.25 9.71 7.12
C ALA A 21 4.89 10.63 5.96
N ALA A 22 5.87 10.97 5.12
CA ALA A 22 5.62 11.83 3.97
C ALA A 22 4.64 11.16 3.00
N LEU A 23 4.73 9.84 2.86
CA LEU A 23 3.79 9.09 2.01
C LEU A 23 2.38 9.10 2.60
N TYR A 24 2.25 8.92 3.91
CA TYR A 24 0.94 9.02 4.54
C TYR A 24 0.34 10.40 4.40
N LYS A 25 1.18 11.44 4.49
CA LYS A 25 0.73 12.81 4.26
C LYS A 25 0.24 13.00 2.82
N ALA A 26 0.97 12.45 1.87
CA ALA A 26 0.56 12.53 0.46
C ALA A 26 -0.75 11.83 0.21
N GLY A 27 -1.05 10.78 0.96
CA GLY A 27 -2.31 10.06 0.86
C GLY A 27 -3.47 10.73 1.56
N GLY A 28 -3.18 11.78 2.32
CA GLY A 28 -4.24 12.48 3.07
C GLY A 28 -4.62 11.78 4.36
N TRP A 29 -3.79 10.89 4.86
CA TRP A 29 -4.12 10.05 6.02
C TRP A 29 -3.35 10.40 7.28
N TRP A 30 -2.45 11.36 7.25
CA TRP A 30 -1.62 11.70 8.41
C TRP A 30 -2.35 12.69 9.30
N LYS A 31 -2.37 12.43 10.58
CA LYS A 31 -2.97 13.32 11.56
C LYS A 31 -1.87 13.90 12.46
N GLU A 32 -2.16 15.09 12.97
CA GLU A 32 -1.18 15.82 13.77
C GLU A 32 -0.77 15.07 15.03
N GLU A 33 -1.70 14.32 15.61
CA GLU A 33 -1.41 13.56 16.83
C GLU A 33 -0.59 12.28 16.58
N TYR A 34 -0.39 11.89 15.32
CA TYR A 34 0.39 10.69 14.99
C TYR A 34 1.88 10.96 15.21
N LYS A 35 2.60 9.92 15.58
CA LYS A 35 4.04 10.00 15.84
C LYS A 35 4.78 9.15 14.80
N THR A 36 5.84 9.72 14.24
CA THR A 36 6.60 9.00 13.22
C THR A 36 7.21 7.71 13.75
N GLU A 37 7.60 7.71 15.03
CA GLU A 37 8.21 6.49 15.59
C GLU A 37 7.24 5.32 15.67
N ASP A 38 5.92 5.58 15.63
CA ASP A 38 4.94 4.48 15.60
C ASP A 38 4.95 3.75 14.27
N LEU A 39 5.50 4.38 13.21
CA LEU A 39 5.54 3.73 11.91
C LEU A 39 6.45 2.50 11.90
N ARG A 40 7.45 2.48 12.78
CA ARG A 40 8.28 1.29 12.92
C ARG A 40 7.44 0.07 13.28
N HIS A 41 6.50 0.26 14.21
CA HIS A 41 5.61 -0.82 14.63
C HIS A 41 4.61 -1.18 13.53
N LEU A 42 4.11 -0.17 12.81
CA LEU A 42 3.17 -0.40 11.73
C LEU A 42 3.79 -1.24 10.62
N ILE A 43 5.01 -0.89 10.23
CA ILE A 43 5.70 -1.63 9.17
C ILE A 43 5.97 -3.06 9.63
N ARG A 44 6.52 -3.21 10.84
CA ARG A 44 6.83 -4.53 11.37
C ARG A 44 5.59 -5.38 11.57
N GLY A 45 4.47 -4.76 11.95
CA GLY A 45 3.21 -5.46 12.17
C GLY A 45 2.46 -5.81 10.90
N SER A 46 2.89 -5.31 9.75
CA SER A 46 2.26 -5.63 8.48
C SER A 46 2.74 -7.00 8.02
N PHE A 47 1.84 -7.78 7.43
CA PHE A 47 2.23 -9.05 6.84
C PHE A 47 3.21 -8.82 5.69
N ALA A 48 2.98 -7.77 4.91
CA ALA A 48 3.89 -7.35 3.86
C ALA A 48 3.82 -5.83 3.76
N PHE A 49 4.97 -5.19 3.71
CA PHE A 49 5.06 -3.75 3.51
C PHE A 49 5.94 -3.53 2.28
N ALA A 50 5.34 -2.95 1.24
CA ALA A 50 6.06 -2.71 -0.02
C ALA A 50 6.46 -1.26 -0.11
N VAL A 51 7.68 -1.02 -0.57
CA VAL A 51 8.18 0.33 -0.81
C VAL A 51 8.68 0.40 -2.24
N ALA A 52 8.27 1.44 -2.95
CA ALA A 52 8.81 1.79 -4.25
C ALA A 52 9.86 2.86 -4.05
N THR A 53 11.05 2.61 -4.54
CA THR A 53 12.21 3.46 -4.33
C THR A 53 12.66 4.08 -5.64
N ASP A 54 12.91 5.38 -5.62
CA ASP A 54 13.59 6.04 -6.73
C ASP A 54 15.07 5.68 -6.64
N ARG A 55 15.58 4.94 -7.63
CA ARG A 55 16.96 4.45 -7.59
C ARG A 55 17.98 5.57 -7.63
N LYS A 56 17.59 6.73 -8.17
CA LYS A 56 18.52 7.85 -8.26
C LYS A 56 18.77 8.51 -6.91
N THR A 57 17.76 8.51 -6.04
CA THR A 57 17.87 9.20 -4.74
C THR A 57 17.89 8.22 -3.58
N GLY A 58 17.41 7.00 -3.78
CA GLY A 58 17.26 6.04 -2.71
C GLY A 58 16.05 6.29 -1.84
N ARG A 59 15.20 7.26 -2.20
CA ARG A 59 14.07 7.65 -1.36
C ARG A 59 12.80 6.90 -1.77
N ALA A 60 11.94 6.69 -0.79
CA ALA A 60 10.65 6.06 -1.03
C ALA A 60 9.73 7.02 -1.76
N VAL A 61 9.12 6.55 -2.85
CA VAL A 61 8.18 7.36 -3.64
C VAL A 61 6.80 6.74 -3.69
N GLY A 62 6.64 5.55 -3.13
CA GLY A 62 5.35 4.89 -3.05
C GLY A 62 5.40 3.76 -2.05
N MET A 63 4.22 3.32 -1.62
CA MET A 63 4.12 2.25 -0.64
C MET A 63 2.75 1.59 -0.73
N GLY A 64 2.63 0.45 -0.07
CA GLY A 64 1.38 -0.25 0.18
C GLY A 64 1.66 -1.38 1.14
N ARG A 65 0.62 -1.90 1.79
CA ARG A 65 0.84 -2.99 2.74
C ARG A 65 -0.31 -3.97 2.75
N VAL A 66 -0.05 -5.13 3.32
CA VAL A 66 -1.06 -6.15 3.56
C VAL A 66 -1.18 -6.37 5.05
N ILE A 67 -2.40 -6.34 5.54
CA ILE A 67 -2.74 -6.76 6.89
C ILE A 67 -3.24 -8.19 6.77
N SER A 68 -2.64 -9.11 7.51
CA SER A 68 -2.99 -10.53 7.44
C SER A 68 -2.38 -11.26 8.63
N ASP A 69 -3.01 -12.36 9.00
CA ASP A 69 -2.42 -13.28 9.97
C ASP A 69 -1.41 -14.22 9.31
N GLY A 70 -1.28 -14.15 7.99
CA GLY A 70 -0.37 -15.00 7.25
C GLY A 70 -0.96 -16.36 6.88
N VAL A 71 -2.20 -16.60 7.23
CA VAL A 71 -2.84 -17.90 7.05
C VAL A 71 -4.15 -17.80 6.29
N SER A 72 -5.04 -16.87 6.70
CA SER A 72 -6.40 -16.86 6.17
C SER A 72 -6.59 -15.86 5.04
N ASP A 73 -6.71 -14.60 5.37
CA ASP A 73 -7.09 -13.57 4.41
C ASP A 73 -6.06 -12.47 4.38
N GLY A 74 -6.04 -11.70 3.29
CA GLY A 74 -5.21 -10.52 3.17
C GLY A 74 -6.04 -9.28 2.88
N TYR A 75 -5.67 -8.17 3.50
CA TYR A 75 -6.33 -6.90 3.27
C TYR A 75 -5.27 -5.88 2.86
N ILE A 76 -5.40 -5.37 1.63
CA ILE A 76 -4.45 -4.37 1.10
C ILE A 76 -4.90 -3.00 1.56
N GLN A 77 -3.95 -2.22 2.06
CA GLN A 77 -4.24 -0.91 2.61
C GLN A 77 -3.09 0.05 2.35
N ASP A 78 -3.40 1.33 2.40
CA ASP A 78 -2.41 2.41 2.39
C ASP A 78 -1.57 2.47 1.12
N LEU A 79 -2.19 2.16 -0.03
CA LEU A 79 -1.50 2.30 -1.32
C LEU A 79 -1.43 3.77 -1.69
N VAL A 80 -0.23 4.28 -1.88
CA VAL A 80 -0.03 5.66 -2.30
C VAL A 80 1.26 5.79 -3.07
N VAL A 81 1.25 6.68 -4.05
CA VAL A 81 2.44 7.07 -4.83
C VAL A 81 2.50 8.60 -4.78
N LEU A 82 3.69 9.14 -4.58
CA LEU A 82 3.86 10.59 -4.56
C LEU A 82 3.33 11.21 -5.86
N PRO A 83 2.72 12.40 -5.79
CA PRO A 83 2.07 12.97 -6.99
C PRO A 83 2.96 13.06 -8.22
N GLN A 84 4.22 13.43 -8.04
CA GLN A 84 5.11 13.61 -9.18
C GLN A 84 5.54 12.30 -9.81
N PHE A 85 5.24 11.16 -9.17
CA PHE A 85 5.58 9.84 -9.70
C PHE A 85 4.36 9.06 -10.17
N ARG A 86 3.18 9.67 -10.14
CA ARG A 86 1.95 8.99 -10.54
C ARG A 86 1.87 8.78 -12.04
N LYS A 87 1.00 7.86 -12.46
CA LYS A 87 0.74 7.53 -13.86
C LYS A 87 1.96 6.95 -14.57
N SER A 88 2.83 6.31 -13.81
CA SER A 88 4.02 5.68 -14.37
C SER A 88 4.07 4.18 -14.09
N GLY A 89 2.98 3.60 -13.57
CA GLY A 89 2.92 2.17 -13.32
C GLY A 89 3.44 1.73 -11.97
N ILE A 90 3.87 2.67 -11.12
CA ILE A 90 4.44 2.33 -9.81
C ILE A 90 3.38 1.69 -8.91
N GLY A 91 2.17 2.24 -8.88
CA GLY A 91 1.10 1.66 -8.08
C GLY A 91 0.81 0.23 -8.47
N THR A 92 0.80 -0.05 -9.76
CA THR A 92 0.59 -1.41 -10.28
C THR A 92 1.69 -2.33 -9.80
N GLN A 93 2.93 -1.89 -9.83
CA GLN A 93 4.06 -2.70 -9.37
C GLN A 93 3.96 -2.98 -7.87
N ILE A 94 3.54 -2.00 -7.09
CA ILE A 94 3.37 -2.19 -5.65
C ILE A 94 2.31 -3.25 -5.38
N VAL A 95 1.14 -3.12 -6.01
CA VAL A 95 0.06 -4.09 -5.80
C VAL A 95 0.49 -5.48 -6.24
N ALA A 96 1.19 -5.58 -7.38
CA ALA A 96 1.67 -6.87 -7.86
C ALA A 96 2.62 -7.52 -6.85
N ALA A 97 3.51 -6.75 -6.23
CA ALA A 97 4.42 -7.27 -5.23
C ALA A 97 3.66 -7.78 -4.00
N LEU A 98 2.64 -7.03 -3.57
CA LEU A 98 1.83 -7.44 -2.43
C LEU A 98 1.03 -8.70 -2.71
N LEU A 99 0.40 -8.76 -3.90
CA LEU A 99 -0.34 -9.95 -4.30
C LEU A 99 0.56 -11.17 -4.35
N ASN A 100 1.73 -11.01 -4.95
CA ASN A 100 2.67 -12.11 -5.09
C ASN A 100 3.09 -12.64 -3.71
N ARG A 101 3.34 -11.73 -2.78
CA ARG A 101 3.72 -12.12 -1.42
C ARG A 101 2.60 -12.92 -0.75
N CYS A 102 1.35 -12.49 -0.92
CA CYS A 102 0.21 -13.22 -0.38
C CYS A 102 0.09 -14.61 -0.99
N LEU A 103 0.18 -14.70 -2.31
CA LEU A 103 0.03 -15.98 -3.00
C LEU A 103 1.13 -16.95 -2.61
N GLN A 104 2.34 -16.46 -2.37
CA GLN A 104 3.43 -17.32 -1.91
C GLN A 104 3.13 -17.99 -0.57
N SER A 105 2.31 -17.37 0.25
CA SER A 105 1.89 -17.92 1.54
C SER A 105 0.56 -18.67 1.48
N GLY A 106 0.01 -18.84 0.28
CA GLY A 106 -1.26 -19.54 0.11
C GLY A 106 -2.49 -18.71 0.43
N ILE A 107 -2.32 -17.40 0.59
CA ILE A 107 -3.45 -16.50 0.85
C ILE A 107 -4.07 -16.13 -0.48
N THR A 108 -5.33 -16.54 -0.68
CA THR A 108 -6.03 -16.30 -1.95
C THR A 108 -7.22 -15.37 -1.80
N TRP A 109 -7.76 -15.20 -0.58
CA TRP A 109 -8.82 -14.23 -0.36
C TRP A 109 -8.16 -12.90 0.00
N ILE A 110 -8.12 -11.99 -0.98
CA ILE A 110 -7.41 -10.72 -0.83
C ILE A 110 -8.37 -9.62 -1.23
N ALA A 111 -8.62 -8.69 -0.32
CA ALA A 111 -9.59 -7.62 -0.54
C ALA A 111 -8.98 -6.27 -0.22
N LEU A 112 -9.68 -5.23 -0.66
CA LEU A 112 -9.31 -3.86 -0.34
C LEU A 112 -10.55 -2.98 -0.47
N ILE A 113 -10.48 -1.80 0.13
CA ILE A 113 -11.51 -0.78 -0.07
C ILE A 113 -10.86 0.28 -0.95
N ALA A 114 -11.41 0.43 -2.16
CA ALA A 114 -10.86 1.39 -3.11
C ALA A 114 -11.26 2.81 -2.72
N GLU A 115 -10.29 3.72 -2.72
CA GLU A 115 -10.58 5.14 -2.54
C GLU A 115 -11.49 5.64 -3.65
N PRO A 116 -12.22 6.74 -3.42
CA PRO A 116 -13.11 7.26 -4.47
C PRO A 116 -12.38 7.38 -5.81
N ASP A 117 -13.07 6.94 -6.87
CA ASP A 117 -12.60 7.07 -8.25
C ASP A 117 -11.36 6.28 -8.58
N THR A 118 -11.01 5.25 -7.77
CA THR A 118 -9.82 4.44 -8.06
C THR A 118 -10.15 3.00 -8.46
N LYS A 119 -11.42 2.59 -8.49
CA LYS A 119 -11.73 1.18 -8.78
C LYS A 119 -11.23 0.74 -10.14
N GLN A 120 -11.17 1.67 -11.12
CA GLN A 120 -10.69 1.33 -12.45
C GLN A 120 -9.21 0.96 -12.46
N PHE A 121 -8.45 1.51 -11.52
CA PHE A 121 -7.04 1.15 -11.39
C PHE A 121 -6.89 -0.32 -11.02
N TYR A 122 -7.79 -0.85 -10.18
CA TYR A 122 -7.66 -2.20 -9.66
C TYR A 122 -8.20 -3.28 -10.59
N ARG A 123 -9.10 -2.92 -11.51
CA ARG A 123 -9.69 -3.91 -12.39
C ARG A 123 -8.67 -4.70 -13.21
N PRO A 124 -7.74 -4.04 -13.92
CA PRO A 124 -6.75 -4.80 -14.70
C PRO A 124 -5.86 -5.69 -13.86
N LEU A 125 -5.79 -5.42 -12.55
CA LEU A 125 -4.99 -6.22 -11.63
C LEU A 125 -5.72 -7.45 -11.13
N GLY A 126 -6.97 -7.65 -11.54
CA GLY A 126 -7.74 -8.84 -11.17
C GLY A 126 -8.73 -8.63 -10.06
N PHE A 127 -8.92 -7.39 -9.60
CA PHE A 127 -9.90 -7.11 -8.56
C PHE A 127 -11.26 -6.87 -9.16
N HIS A 128 -12.28 -7.38 -8.48
CA HIS A 128 -13.67 -7.24 -8.90
C HIS A 128 -14.49 -6.69 -7.74
N ILE A 129 -15.53 -5.95 -8.08
CA ILE A 129 -16.45 -5.45 -7.08
C ILE A 129 -17.11 -6.64 -6.38
N MET A 130 -17.17 -6.59 -5.04
CA MET A 130 -17.88 -7.60 -4.27
C MET A 130 -19.36 -7.27 -4.28
N GLU A 131 -20.09 -7.86 -5.21
CA GLU A 131 -21.51 -7.55 -5.40
C GLU A 131 -22.29 -7.80 -4.12
N GLY A 132 -23.17 -6.87 -3.79
CA GLY A 132 -24.04 -7.01 -2.63
C GLY A 132 -23.37 -6.71 -1.30
N HIS A 133 -22.07 -6.42 -1.31
CA HIS A 133 -21.36 -6.08 -0.06
C HIS A 133 -21.19 -4.58 0.04
N VAL A 134 -21.17 -4.07 1.26
CA VAL A 134 -21.03 -2.63 1.52
C VAL A 134 -19.95 -2.43 2.57
N PRO A 135 -18.96 -1.59 2.28
CA PRO A 135 -17.96 -1.27 3.30
C PRO A 135 -18.58 -0.45 4.42
N LEU A 136 -18.25 -0.79 5.65
CA LEU A 136 -18.79 -0.09 6.82
C LEU A 136 -17.62 0.36 7.68
N ILE A 137 -17.76 1.53 8.28
CA ILE A 137 -16.75 2.05 9.19
C ILE A 137 -17.41 2.38 10.52
N PHE A 138 -16.77 1.96 11.59
CA PHE A 138 -17.24 2.31 12.93
C PHE A 138 -16.73 3.70 13.29
N ARG A 139 -17.61 4.54 13.79
CA ARG A 139 -17.22 5.83 14.32
C ARG A 139 -17.73 5.91 15.74
N SER A 140 -16.82 6.12 16.68
CA SER A 140 -17.23 6.30 18.06
C SER A 140 -17.90 7.67 18.22
N GLU A 141 -18.83 7.73 19.16
CA GLU A 141 -19.37 9.00 19.53
C GLU A 141 -18.29 9.80 20.21
N SER A 142 -18.19 11.06 19.93
CA SER A 142 -17.14 11.87 20.56
C SER A 142 -17.72 13.16 21.10
#